data_f7e5c51886f24b8a73cfc3906f406d05
#
_entry.id   f7e5c51886f24b8a73cfc3906f406d05
#
_cell.length_a   1.000
_cell.length_b   1.000
_cell.length_c   1.000
_cell.angle_alpha   90.00
_cell.angle_beta   90.00
_cell.angle_gamma   90.00
#
_symmetry.space_group_name_H-M   'P 1'
#
loop_
_entity.id
_entity.type
_entity.pdbx_description
1 polymer ?
#
loop_
_entity_poly.entity_id
_entity_poly.type
_entity_poly.pdbx_seq_one_letter_code
_entity_poly.pdbx_strand_id
1 'polypeptide(L)'
;MRIMLDTNIFISMIFFPSAQTRELARRLTESHQIVVCDYVIEELRLVTERKFPAKRKFLDRFFIELPFELVYTPKELDLKEFPEMRDVKDSPILATAIMEGIDVFLTGDKDFWVLDVETPEILTMKDFLEQY
;
A
#
# COMPACT_ATOMS: atom_id res chain seq x y z
N MET A 1 -10.02 -2.54 11.12
CA MET A 1 -9.14 -1.38 10.90
C MET A 1 -9.07 -1.05 9.43
N ARG A 2 -8.78 0.20 9.12
CA ARG A 2 -8.48 0.65 7.76
C ARG A 2 -6.98 0.51 7.51
N ILE A 3 -6.62 -0.27 6.51
CA ILE A 3 -5.23 -0.64 6.24
C ILE A 3 -4.85 -0.28 4.80
N MET A 4 -3.81 0.53 4.66
CA MET A 4 -3.26 0.91 3.35
C MET A 4 -1.99 0.11 3.08
N LEU A 5 -1.80 -0.29 1.84
CA LEU A 5 -0.65 -1.06 1.41
C LEU A 5 0.19 -0.27 0.42
N ASP A 6 1.51 -0.34 0.59
CA ASP A 6 2.46 0.20 -0.35
C ASP A 6 2.48 -0.61 -1.65
N THR A 7 2.94 -0.01 -2.72
CA THR A 7 3.03 -0.61 -4.05
C THR A 7 3.74 -1.96 -4.04
N ASN A 8 4.85 -2.07 -3.32
CA ASN A 8 5.64 -3.31 -3.26
C ASN A 8 4.91 -4.47 -2.60
N ILE A 9 4.02 -4.20 -1.67
CA ILE A 9 3.18 -5.24 -1.06
C ILE A 9 2.23 -5.82 -2.12
N PHE A 10 1.60 -4.96 -2.91
CA PHE A 10 0.74 -5.40 -4.02
C PHE A 10 1.52 -6.20 -5.06
N ILE A 11 2.72 -5.77 -5.42
CA ILE A 11 3.57 -6.50 -6.38
C ILE A 11 3.82 -7.92 -5.86
N SER A 12 4.14 -8.08 -4.60
CA SER A 12 4.34 -9.39 -4.00
C SER A 12 3.07 -10.24 -4.03
N MET A 13 1.93 -9.67 -3.71
CA MET A 13 0.65 -10.38 -3.70
C MET A 13 0.20 -10.81 -5.11
N ILE A 14 0.41 -9.96 -6.10
CA ILE A 14 -0.11 -10.16 -7.46
C ILE A 14 0.83 -11.04 -8.29
N PHE A 15 2.12 -10.75 -8.27
CA PHE A 15 3.10 -11.35 -9.17
C PHE A 15 3.97 -12.43 -8.53
N PHE A 16 4.09 -12.43 -7.22
CA PHE A 16 4.93 -13.39 -6.48
C PHE A 16 4.16 -13.98 -5.29
N PRO A 17 2.99 -14.60 -5.54
CA PRO A 17 2.18 -15.12 -4.44
C PRO A 17 2.91 -16.21 -3.66
N SER A 18 2.74 -16.18 -2.35
CA SER A 18 3.32 -17.12 -1.40
C SER A 18 2.30 -17.47 -0.34
N ALA A 19 2.63 -18.42 0.54
CA ALA A 19 1.78 -18.73 1.69
C ALA A 19 1.56 -17.50 2.57
N GLN A 20 2.60 -16.69 2.77
CA GLN A 20 2.52 -15.45 3.55
C GLN A 20 1.60 -14.42 2.90
N THR A 21 1.73 -14.17 1.60
CA THR A 21 0.88 -13.20 0.90
C THR A 21 -0.56 -13.65 0.82
N ARG A 22 -0.81 -14.94 0.68
CA ARG A 22 -2.18 -15.49 0.70
C ARG A 22 -2.83 -15.32 2.07
N GLU A 23 -2.10 -15.59 3.13
CA GLU A 23 -2.59 -15.38 4.50
C GLU A 23 -2.86 -13.90 4.78
N LEU A 24 -1.99 -13.02 4.31
CA LEU A 24 -2.19 -11.58 4.42
C LEU A 24 -3.49 -11.16 3.72
N ALA A 25 -3.68 -11.58 2.47
CA ALA A 25 -4.88 -11.25 1.70
C ALA A 25 -6.14 -11.74 2.42
N ARG A 26 -6.11 -12.96 2.95
CA ARG A 26 -7.23 -13.53 3.71
C ARG A 26 -7.59 -12.68 4.92
N ARG A 27 -6.62 -12.33 5.75
CA ARG A 27 -6.86 -11.54 6.96
C ARG A 27 -7.36 -10.13 6.63
N LEU A 28 -6.76 -9.50 5.62
CA LEU A 28 -7.17 -8.16 5.20
C LEU A 28 -8.61 -8.15 4.70
N THR A 29 -9.01 -9.13 3.91
CA THR A 29 -10.36 -9.18 3.35
C THR A 29 -11.42 -9.61 4.35
N GLU A 30 -11.09 -10.52 5.27
CA GLU A 30 -12.04 -11.05 6.25
C GLU A 30 -12.26 -10.15 7.46
N SER A 31 -11.21 -9.46 7.92
CA SER A 31 -11.23 -8.80 9.22
C SER A 31 -10.97 -7.30 9.20
N HIS A 32 -10.59 -6.74 8.06
CA HIS A 32 -10.18 -5.34 7.95
C HIS A 32 -10.72 -4.70 6.68
N GLN A 33 -10.55 -3.40 6.55
CA GLN A 33 -10.87 -2.65 5.35
C GLN A 33 -9.58 -2.29 4.63
N ILE A 34 -9.42 -2.79 3.41
CA ILE A 34 -8.28 -2.42 2.56
C ILE A 34 -8.56 -1.06 1.94
N VAL A 35 -7.58 -0.16 2.03
CA VAL A 35 -7.66 1.17 1.43
C VAL A 35 -6.55 1.29 0.39
N VAL A 36 -6.91 1.69 -0.81
CA VAL A 36 -5.97 1.85 -1.92
C VAL A 36 -5.97 3.30 -2.40
N CYS A 37 -4.79 3.87 -2.48
CA CYS A 37 -4.58 5.21 -3.00
C CYS A 37 -4.48 5.17 -4.53
N ASP A 38 -5.05 6.16 -5.22
CA ASP A 38 -4.97 6.29 -6.67
C ASP A 38 -3.52 6.34 -7.18
N TYR A 39 -2.63 6.97 -6.41
CA TYR A 39 -1.21 7.03 -6.71
C TYR A 39 -0.57 5.63 -6.78
N VAL A 40 -0.95 4.74 -5.87
CA VAL A 40 -0.46 3.35 -5.84
C VAL A 40 -0.97 2.58 -7.06
N ILE A 41 -2.23 2.76 -7.43
CA ILE A 41 -2.80 2.10 -8.62
C ILE A 41 -2.04 2.51 -9.88
N GLU A 42 -1.78 3.80 -10.03
CA GLU A 42 -1.03 4.31 -11.18
C GLU A 42 0.41 3.77 -11.21
N GLU A 43 1.08 3.75 -10.07
CA GLU A 43 2.42 3.21 -9.95
C GLU A 43 2.45 1.71 -10.30
N LEU A 44 1.47 0.94 -9.82
CA LEU A 44 1.32 -0.48 -10.17
C LEU A 44 1.14 -0.68 -11.67
N ARG A 45 0.30 0.16 -12.29
CA ARG A 45 0.08 0.10 -13.74
C ARG A 45 1.38 0.34 -14.50
N LEU A 46 2.13 1.36 -14.13
CA LEU A 46 3.40 1.71 -14.79
C LEU A 46 4.47 0.62 -14.59
N VAL A 47 4.58 0.09 -13.38
CA VAL A 47 5.53 -1.01 -13.09
C VAL A 47 5.16 -2.26 -13.88
N THR A 48 3.88 -2.59 -13.96
CA THR A 48 3.39 -3.75 -14.72
C THR A 48 3.72 -3.61 -16.20
N GLU A 49 3.46 -2.45 -16.79
CA GLU A 49 3.77 -2.20 -18.20
C GLU A 49 5.28 -2.28 -18.49
N ARG A 50 6.12 -1.82 -17.56
CA ARG A 50 7.56 -1.78 -17.73
C ARG A 50 8.23 -3.14 -17.48
N LYS A 51 7.85 -3.81 -16.40
CA LYS A 51 8.54 -5.02 -15.92
C LYS A 51 7.79 -6.32 -16.18
N PHE A 52 6.46 -6.28 -16.21
CA PHE A 52 5.62 -7.47 -16.28
C PHE A 52 4.49 -7.32 -17.30
N PRO A 53 4.77 -6.88 -18.55
CA PRO A 53 3.69 -6.58 -19.51
C PRO A 53 2.81 -7.78 -19.83
N ALA A 54 3.35 -8.98 -19.80
CA ALA A 54 2.58 -10.21 -20.05
C ALA A 54 1.63 -10.57 -18.89
N LYS A 55 1.79 -9.91 -17.73
CA LYS A 55 0.98 -10.19 -16.53
C LYS A 55 -0.08 -9.13 -16.25
N ARG A 56 -0.37 -8.25 -17.21
CA ARG A 56 -1.39 -7.20 -17.06
C ARG A 56 -2.75 -7.77 -16.62
N LYS A 57 -3.12 -8.93 -17.12
CA LYS A 57 -4.39 -9.59 -16.78
C LYS A 57 -4.49 -9.95 -15.30
N PHE A 58 -3.39 -10.30 -14.67
CA PHE A 58 -3.37 -10.62 -13.23
C PHE A 58 -3.63 -9.37 -12.40
N LEU A 59 -3.05 -8.23 -12.79
CA LEU A 59 -3.28 -6.96 -12.14
C LEU A 59 -4.76 -6.56 -12.22
N ASP A 60 -5.32 -6.59 -13.40
CA ASP A 60 -6.72 -6.20 -13.64
C ASP A 60 -7.68 -7.10 -12.86
N ARG A 61 -7.46 -8.41 -12.91
CA ARG A 61 -8.27 -9.39 -12.18
C ARG A 61 -8.20 -9.19 -10.67
N PHE A 62 -7.01 -8.93 -10.15
CA PHE A 62 -6.80 -8.72 -8.72
C PHE A 62 -7.67 -7.58 -8.20
N PHE A 63 -7.67 -6.44 -8.89
CA PHE A 63 -8.44 -5.27 -8.46
C PHE A 63 -9.94 -5.39 -8.75
N ILE A 64 -10.35 -6.25 -9.67
CA ILE A 64 -11.78 -6.55 -9.86
C ILE A 64 -12.31 -7.40 -8.70
N GLU A 65 -11.52 -8.34 -8.22
CA GLU A 65 -11.92 -9.29 -7.18
C GLU A 65 -11.70 -8.78 -5.76
N LEU A 66 -10.79 -7.83 -5.54
CA LEU A 66 -10.43 -7.35 -4.21
C LEU A 66 -11.46 -6.33 -3.71
N PRO A 67 -12.08 -6.55 -2.55
CA PRO A 67 -12.89 -5.50 -1.92
C PRO A 67 -11.97 -4.44 -1.31
N PHE A 68 -12.06 -3.20 -1.79
CA PHE A 68 -11.24 -2.10 -1.28
C PHE A 68 -11.95 -0.76 -1.36
N GLU A 69 -11.52 0.17 -0.51
CA GLU A 69 -11.90 1.57 -0.56
C GLU A 69 -10.85 2.34 -1.35
N LEU A 70 -11.26 3.08 -2.37
CA LEU A 70 -10.35 3.92 -3.14
C LEU A 70 -10.31 5.32 -2.53
N VAL A 71 -9.11 5.82 -2.28
CA VAL A 71 -8.88 7.19 -1.82
C VAL A 71 -7.97 7.92 -2.79
N TYR A 72 -8.12 9.24 -2.86
CA TYR A 72 -7.39 10.06 -3.81
C TYR A 72 -6.36 10.90 -3.11
N THR A 73 -5.14 10.92 -3.65
CA THR A 73 -4.11 11.86 -3.24
C THR A 73 -4.54 13.26 -3.64
N PRO A 74 -4.52 14.24 -2.72
CA PRO A 74 -4.86 15.61 -3.06
C PRO A 74 -3.95 16.17 -4.16
N LYS A 75 -4.54 16.91 -5.11
CA LYS A 75 -3.78 17.49 -6.23
C LYS A 75 -2.81 18.59 -5.78
N GLU A 76 -3.23 19.35 -4.76
CA GLU A 76 -2.42 20.41 -4.17
C GLU A 76 -1.98 19.94 -2.78
N LEU A 77 -0.85 19.24 -2.73
CA LEU A 77 -0.31 18.70 -1.51
C LEU A 77 0.91 19.50 -1.08
N ASP A 78 0.84 20.15 0.08
CA ASP A 78 2.00 20.78 0.69
C ASP A 78 2.77 19.72 1.48
N LEU A 79 3.77 19.14 0.85
CA LEU A 79 4.61 18.10 1.45
C LEU A 79 5.44 18.60 2.63
N LYS A 80 5.54 19.92 2.85
CA LYS A 80 6.26 20.49 3.99
C LYS A 80 5.55 20.23 5.32
N GLU A 81 4.25 19.98 5.29
CA GLU A 81 3.46 19.66 6.48
C GLU A 81 3.61 18.19 6.91
N PHE A 82 4.28 17.37 6.11
CA PHE A 82 4.43 15.94 6.34
C PHE A 82 5.89 15.56 6.55
N PRO A 83 6.16 14.38 7.16
CA PRO A 83 7.53 13.90 7.32
C PRO A 83 8.28 13.80 5.99
N GLU A 84 9.54 14.24 5.98
CA GLU A 84 10.38 14.12 4.80
C GLU A 84 10.72 12.64 4.52
N MET A 85 10.54 12.25 3.26
CA MET A 85 10.89 10.93 2.78
C MET A 85 12.19 11.00 1.97
N ARG A 86 13.01 9.96 2.10
CA ARG A 86 14.21 9.79 1.30
C ARG A 86 13.90 9.71 -0.19
N ASP A 87 12.84 8.99 -0.55
CA ASP A 87 12.31 8.98 -1.92
C ASP A 87 11.09 9.90 -1.98
N VAL A 88 11.22 11.02 -2.69
CA VAL A 88 10.15 12.01 -2.86
C VAL A 88 8.88 11.41 -3.45
N LYS A 89 9.01 10.33 -4.24
CA LYS A 89 7.86 9.65 -4.86
C LYS A 89 6.95 8.98 -3.84
N ASP A 90 7.48 8.61 -2.66
CA ASP A 90 6.72 7.94 -1.62
C ASP A 90 5.97 8.91 -0.71
N SER A 91 6.36 10.20 -0.72
CA SER A 91 5.74 11.21 0.11
C SER A 91 4.23 11.36 -0.11
N PRO A 92 3.71 11.35 -1.35
CA PRO A 92 2.27 11.44 -1.56
C PRO A 92 1.48 10.27 -0.95
N ILE A 93 2.04 9.07 -0.97
CA ILE A 93 1.39 7.87 -0.40
C ILE A 93 1.26 8.01 1.10
N LEU A 94 2.35 8.38 1.79
CA LEU A 94 2.34 8.58 3.24
C LEU A 94 1.42 9.73 3.65
N ALA A 95 1.48 10.84 2.93
CA ALA A 95 0.64 12.00 3.20
C ALA A 95 -0.85 11.63 3.08
N THR A 96 -1.21 10.86 2.05
CA THR A 96 -2.57 10.39 1.87
C THR A 96 -3.01 9.50 3.03
N ALA A 97 -2.14 8.59 3.47
CA ALA A 97 -2.42 7.73 4.62
C ALA A 97 -2.67 8.52 5.90
N ILE A 98 -1.88 9.56 6.16
CA ILE A 98 -2.06 10.43 7.31
C ILE A 98 -3.39 11.20 7.22
N MET A 99 -3.66 11.81 6.07
CA MET A 99 -4.88 12.60 5.87
C MET A 99 -6.14 11.76 5.94
N GLU A 100 -6.09 10.52 5.50
CA GLU A 100 -7.24 9.61 5.52
C GLU A 100 -7.45 8.92 6.88
N GLY A 101 -6.56 9.18 7.85
CA GLY A 101 -6.68 8.54 9.16
C GLY A 101 -6.50 7.05 9.13
N ILE A 102 -5.60 6.55 8.30
CA ILE A 102 -5.33 5.12 8.15
C ILE A 102 -4.74 4.57 9.45
N ASP A 103 -5.21 3.41 9.88
CA ASP A 103 -4.75 2.77 11.13
C ASP A 103 -3.38 2.12 10.96
N VAL A 104 -3.18 1.38 9.86
CA VAL A 104 -1.93 0.66 9.60
C VAL A 104 -1.52 0.88 8.14
N PHE A 105 -0.24 1.14 7.93
CA PHE A 105 0.39 1.21 6.62
C PHE A 105 1.39 0.07 6.48
N LEU A 106 1.14 -0.84 5.54
CA LEU A 106 2.01 -1.99 5.30
C LEU A 106 3.02 -1.66 4.22
N THR A 107 4.30 -1.81 4.54
CA THR A 107 5.39 -1.56 3.61
C THR A 107 6.61 -2.41 3.93
N GLY A 108 7.33 -2.80 2.87
CA GLY A 108 8.65 -3.41 2.99
C GLY A 108 9.79 -2.40 2.85
N ASP A 109 9.47 -1.13 2.61
CA ASP A 109 10.46 -0.08 2.38
C ASP A 109 10.96 0.49 3.71
N LYS A 110 12.26 0.35 3.95
CA LYS A 110 12.91 0.82 5.19
C LYS A 110 12.84 2.33 5.37
N ASP A 111 12.68 3.09 4.29
CA ASP A 111 12.60 4.56 4.36
C ASP A 111 11.35 5.01 5.16
N PHE A 112 10.28 4.21 5.16
CA PHE A 112 9.10 4.48 5.97
C PHE A 112 9.31 4.15 7.45
N TRP A 113 10.11 3.14 7.77
CA TRP A 113 10.26 2.66 9.15
C TRP A 113 11.03 3.63 10.06
N VAL A 114 11.84 4.50 9.49
CA VAL A 114 12.63 5.47 10.26
C VAL A 114 11.85 6.74 10.58
N LEU A 115 10.62 6.84 10.09
CA LEU A 115 9.78 8.02 10.31
C LEU A 115 9.10 7.93 11.67
N ASP A 116 9.15 9.05 12.39
CA ASP A 116 8.47 9.20 13.67
C ASP A 116 7.06 9.75 13.41
N VAL A 117 6.14 8.86 13.12
CA VAL A 117 4.73 9.20 12.93
C VAL A 117 3.89 8.41 13.93
N GLU A 118 2.96 9.11 14.57
CA GLU A 118 2.06 8.48 15.53
C GLU A 118 1.05 7.56 14.83
N THR A 119 0.47 8.05 13.75
CA THR A 119 -0.45 7.31 12.90
C THR A 119 -0.17 7.64 11.43
N PRO A 120 -0.28 6.67 10.53
CA PRO A 120 -0.56 5.24 10.76
C PRO A 120 0.59 4.51 11.45
N GLU A 121 0.29 3.36 12.06
CA GLU A 121 1.33 2.41 12.50
C GLU A 121 1.95 1.80 11.26
N ILE A 122 3.27 1.87 11.13
CA ILE A 122 3.99 1.38 9.95
C ILE A 122 4.55 -0.01 10.26
N LEU A 123 4.09 -1.01 9.52
CA LEU A 123 4.43 -2.41 9.76
C LEU A 123 4.89 -3.09 8.49
N THR A 124 5.75 -4.09 8.66
CA THR A 124 6.03 -5.07 7.61
C THR A 124 4.88 -6.07 7.51
N MET A 125 4.83 -6.81 6.42
CA MET A 125 3.88 -7.92 6.26
C MET A 125 4.01 -8.93 7.41
N LYS A 126 5.24 -9.29 7.75
CA LYS A 126 5.52 -10.21 8.85
C LYS A 126 5.01 -9.69 10.19
N ASP A 127 5.34 -8.44 10.53
CA ASP A 127 4.92 -7.84 11.79
C ASP A 127 3.41 -7.75 11.90
N PHE A 128 2.75 -7.39 10.82
CA PHE A 128 1.29 -7.37 10.79
C PHE A 128 0.69 -8.75 11.07
N LEU A 129 1.22 -9.79 10.43
CA LEU A 129 0.72 -11.16 10.62
C LEU A 129 0.99 -11.69 12.03
N GLU A 130 2.02 -11.21 12.71
CA GLU A 130 2.32 -11.57 14.10
C GLU A 130 1.42 -10.84 15.10
N GLN A 131 1.02 -9.60 14.81
CA GLN A 131 0.24 -8.76 15.73
C GLN A 131 -1.27 -8.85 15.50
N TYR A 132 -1.69 -9.06 14.30
CA TYR A 132 -3.08 -9.03 13.88
C TYR A 132 -3.45 -10.28 13.08
#